data_4df309dc55363cce9604c2746b3668e1
#
_entry.id   4df309dc55363cce9604c2746b3668e1
#
_cell.length_a   1.000
_cell.length_b   1.000
_cell.length_c   1.000
_cell.angle_alpha   90.00
_cell.angle_beta   90.00
_cell.angle_gamma   90.00
#
_symmetry.space_group_name_H-M   'P 1'
#
loop_
_entity.id
_entity.type
_entity.pdbx_description
1 polymer ?
#
loop_
_entity_poly.entity_id
_entity_poly.type
_entity_poly.pdbx_seq_one_letter_code
_entity_poly.pdbx_strand_id
1 'polypeptide(L)'
;MGTRIIDGKTIAADLRGKVTDAVHRLRRDRGVVPGIAVVLVGADPASEVYVRNKSKAVAESGMRAFDCKLAASTSEAELLALIARLNADEEVSGILVQLPLPKQIDAQKIIAAIDPAKDVDGFHPVNAGRLASGLPALVPCTPMGCVILAKTIHETLAGLEAVVVGRSNIVGKPVAQLLLAENATVTITHSRTNDLPSVCRRADVLVAAIGRPEMIRGDWIKPGATVIDVGINRVPADGGKTRIVGDADYTEAMQVAGAITPVPGGVGPMTIACLLLNTLRAACAQKGFPAPKV
;
A
#
# COMPACT_ATOMS: atom_id res chain seq x y z
N MET A 1 25.46 15.41 -9.02
CA MET A 1 24.69 15.56 -7.76
C MET A 1 24.47 14.17 -7.18
N GLY A 2 24.54 14.00 -5.84
CA GLY A 2 24.31 12.68 -5.22
C GLY A 2 22.83 12.29 -5.29
N THR A 3 22.55 10.98 -5.26
CA THR A 3 21.19 10.43 -5.27
C THR A 3 20.40 10.87 -4.03
N ARG A 4 19.21 11.41 -4.21
CA ARG A 4 18.32 11.83 -3.10
C ARG A 4 17.64 10.60 -2.48
N ILE A 5 17.72 10.46 -1.16
CA ILE A 5 16.98 9.42 -0.44
C ILE A 5 15.56 9.91 -0.18
N ILE A 6 14.57 9.11 -0.58
CA ILE A 6 13.14 9.39 -0.32
C ILE A 6 12.79 8.77 1.02
N ASP A 7 12.84 9.55 2.10
CA ASP A 7 12.56 9.08 3.46
C ASP A 7 11.06 8.86 3.69
N GLY A 8 10.61 7.65 3.39
CA GLY A 8 9.21 7.27 3.59
C GLY A 8 8.76 7.28 5.04
N LYS A 9 9.66 7.16 6.02
CA LYS A 9 9.30 7.25 7.45
C LYS A 9 8.83 8.65 7.80
N THR A 10 9.60 9.67 7.39
CA THR A 10 9.27 11.08 7.63
C THR A 10 7.99 11.47 6.90
N ILE A 11 7.85 11.10 5.62
CA ILE A 11 6.67 11.42 4.81
C ILE A 11 5.42 10.72 5.38
N ALA A 12 5.53 9.45 5.81
CA ALA A 12 4.44 8.74 6.45
C ALA A 12 4.05 9.34 7.82
N ALA A 13 5.02 9.84 8.58
CA ALA A 13 4.74 10.49 9.86
C ALA A 13 3.96 11.79 9.64
N ASP A 14 4.34 12.62 8.66
CA ASP A 14 3.61 13.83 8.28
C ASP A 14 2.17 13.51 7.85
N LEU A 15 1.99 12.52 6.97
CA LEU A 15 0.66 12.08 6.53
C LEU A 15 -0.19 11.58 7.70
N ARG A 16 0.37 10.77 8.61
CA ARG A 16 -0.35 10.34 9.82
C ARG A 16 -0.75 11.51 10.70
N GLY A 17 0.12 12.50 10.89
CA GLY A 17 -0.21 13.72 11.64
C GLY A 17 -1.41 14.44 11.06
N LYS A 18 -1.41 14.70 9.75
CA LYS A 18 -2.53 15.33 9.04
C LYS A 18 -3.83 14.52 9.14
N VAL A 19 -3.75 13.19 9.03
CA VAL A 19 -4.92 12.30 9.23
C VAL A 19 -5.43 12.40 10.66
N THR A 20 -4.56 12.37 11.66
CA THR A 20 -4.92 12.51 13.08
C THR A 20 -5.66 13.82 13.34
N ASP A 21 -5.15 14.94 12.83
CA ASP A 21 -5.82 16.24 12.95
C ASP A 21 -7.20 16.23 12.28
N ALA A 22 -7.32 15.57 11.12
CA ALA A 22 -8.60 15.45 10.42
C ALA A 22 -9.60 14.57 11.21
N VAL A 23 -9.14 13.49 11.85
CA VAL A 23 -9.97 12.64 12.74
C VAL A 23 -10.46 13.45 13.94
N HIS A 24 -9.58 14.25 14.58
CA HIS A 24 -9.96 15.08 15.71
C HIS A 24 -10.99 16.15 15.29
N ARG A 25 -10.84 16.77 14.11
CA ARG A 25 -11.85 17.70 13.57
C ARG A 25 -13.17 16.99 13.33
N LEU A 26 -13.17 15.82 12.68
CA LEU A 26 -14.38 15.05 12.40
C LEU A 26 -15.12 14.66 13.67
N ARG A 27 -14.39 14.21 14.70
CA ARG A 27 -14.96 13.90 16.01
C ARG A 27 -15.58 15.13 16.68
N ARG A 28 -14.87 16.25 16.72
CA ARG A 28 -15.32 17.49 17.36
C ARG A 28 -16.53 18.10 16.66
N ASP A 29 -16.49 18.15 15.33
CA ASP A 29 -17.44 18.92 14.53
C ASP A 29 -18.68 18.10 14.12
N ARG A 30 -18.56 16.76 14.12
CA ARG A 30 -19.61 15.83 13.64
C ARG A 30 -19.93 14.67 14.59
N GLY A 31 -19.19 14.53 15.68
CA GLY A 31 -19.35 13.40 16.62
C GLY A 31 -18.94 12.03 16.05
N VAL A 32 -18.31 11.99 14.85
CA VAL A 32 -17.93 10.75 14.17
C VAL A 32 -16.50 10.37 14.50
N VAL A 33 -16.30 9.12 14.93
CA VAL A 33 -14.98 8.50 15.14
C VAL A 33 -14.83 7.36 14.15
N PRO A 34 -13.91 7.45 13.17
CA PRO A 34 -13.67 6.34 12.24
C PRO A 34 -13.26 5.07 12.99
N GLY A 35 -13.80 3.92 12.58
CA GLY A 35 -13.47 2.62 13.14
C GLY A 35 -12.92 1.67 12.06
N ILE A 36 -11.90 0.90 12.39
CA ILE A 36 -11.37 -0.13 11.49
C ILE A 36 -11.34 -1.49 12.18
N ALA A 37 -11.88 -2.50 11.51
CA ALA A 37 -11.73 -3.89 11.89
C ALA A 37 -10.49 -4.48 11.22
N VAL A 38 -9.57 -5.02 12.02
CA VAL A 38 -8.37 -5.70 11.55
C VAL A 38 -8.50 -7.19 11.85
N VAL A 39 -8.69 -7.99 10.80
CA VAL A 39 -8.91 -9.43 10.91
C VAL A 39 -7.61 -10.17 10.63
N LEU A 40 -7.18 -11.00 11.57
CA LEU A 40 -6.03 -11.90 11.45
C LEU A 40 -6.50 -13.34 11.64
N VAL A 41 -6.19 -14.21 10.69
CA VAL A 41 -6.47 -15.64 10.78
C VAL A 41 -5.17 -16.41 10.90
N GLY A 42 -4.99 -17.13 12.00
CA GLY A 42 -3.75 -17.84 12.31
C GLY A 42 -2.77 -16.99 13.12
N ALA A 43 -1.55 -17.51 13.29
CA ALA A 43 -0.48 -16.97 14.12
C ALA A 43 0.85 -16.86 13.35
N ASP A 44 0.80 -16.40 12.10
CA ASP A 44 2.03 -16.13 11.35
C ASP A 44 2.77 -14.94 12.00
N PRO A 45 4.02 -15.13 12.47
CA PRO A 45 4.74 -14.10 13.23
C PRO A 45 4.92 -12.78 12.47
N ALA A 46 5.08 -12.83 11.15
CA ALA A 46 5.21 -11.61 10.34
C ALA A 46 3.87 -10.85 10.30
N SER A 47 2.76 -11.56 10.06
CA SER A 47 1.41 -11.00 10.06
C SER A 47 1.03 -10.40 11.42
N GLU A 48 1.39 -11.05 12.54
CA GLU A 48 1.13 -10.52 13.88
C GLU A 48 1.86 -9.19 14.15
N VAL A 49 3.12 -9.06 13.70
CA VAL A 49 3.86 -7.80 13.82
C VAL A 49 3.20 -6.70 12.99
N TYR A 50 2.76 -7.01 11.76
CA TYR A 50 2.07 -6.04 10.91
C TYR A 50 0.73 -5.59 11.50
N VAL A 51 -0.10 -6.53 11.97
CA VAL A 51 -1.38 -6.21 12.62
C VAL A 51 -1.16 -5.36 13.85
N ARG A 52 -0.24 -5.73 14.74
CA ARG A 52 0.08 -4.93 15.94
C ARG A 52 0.48 -3.50 15.60
N ASN A 53 1.32 -3.30 14.58
CA ASN A 53 1.74 -1.97 14.16
C ASN A 53 0.59 -1.15 13.55
N LYS A 54 -0.31 -1.81 12.80
CA LYS A 54 -1.53 -1.18 12.25
C LYS A 54 -2.47 -0.75 13.37
N SER A 55 -2.81 -1.65 14.31
CA SER A 55 -3.71 -1.34 15.43
C SER A 55 -3.15 -0.24 16.34
N LYS A 56 -1.84 -0.24 16.58
CA LYS A 56 -1.16 0.84 17.29
C LYS A 56 -1.33 2.18 16.57
N ALA A 57 -1.06 2.23 15.27
CA ALA A 57 -1.19 3.46 14.49
C ALA A 57 -2.65 3.95 14.42
N VAL A 58 -3.62 3.04 14.35
CA VAL A 58 -5.05 3.34 14.42
C VAL A 58 -5.39 4.04 15.75
N ALA A 59 -4.98 3.45 16.87
CA ALA A 59 -5.23 4.03 18.21
C ALA A 59 -4.56 5.39 18.37
N GLU A 60 -3.29 5.54 17.94
CA GLU A 60 -2.55 6.81 17.99
C GLU A 60 -3.20 7.91 17.13
N SER A 61 -3.92 7.56 16.07
CA SER A 61 -4.65 8.52 15.22
C SER A 61 -6.01 8.96 15.78
N GLY A 62 -6.43 8.43 16.94
CA GLY A 62 -7.73 8.71 17.55
C GLY A 62 -8.90 7.95 16.93
N MET A 63 -8.64 6.98 16.06
CA MET A 63 -9.61 6.04 15.49
C MET A 63 -9.88 4.87 16.44
N ARG A 64 -11.00 4.15 16.25
CA ARG A 64 -11.28 2.89 16.96
C ARG A 64 -10.67 1.72 16.22
N ALA A 65 -9.99 0.81 16.93
CA ALA A 65 -9.51 -0.46 16.41
C ALA A 65 -10.39 -1.61 16.93
N PHE A 66 -10.86 -2.46 16.02
CA PHE A 66 -11.60 -3.69 16.30
C PHE A 66 -10.73 -4.88 15.86
N ASP A 67 -9.90 -5.38 16.78
CA ASP A 67 -8.99 -6.49 16.49
C ASP A 67 -9.73 -7.83 16.54
N CYS A 68 -9.82 -8.51 15.40
CA CYS A 68 -10.45 -9.82 15.25
C CYS A 68 -9.38 -10.88 14.99
N LYS A 69 -8.94 -11.58 16.04
CA LYS A 69 -8.02 -12.70 15.94
C LYS A 69 -8.79 -14.02 15.87
N LEU A 70 -8.54 -14.79 14.81
CA LEU A 70 -9.16 -16.09 14.56
C LEU A 70 -8.10 -17.19 14.56
N ALA A 71 -8.49 -18.39 14.94
CA ALA A 71 -7.61 -19.56 14.91
C ALA A 71 -7.19 -19.94 13.47
N ALA A 72 -6.03 -20.56 13.29
CA ALA A 72 -5.59 -21.05 11.99
C ALA A 72 -6.54 -22.10 11.39
N SER A 73 -7.32 -22.81 12.23
CA SER A 73 -8.34 -23.80 11.83
C SER A 73 -9.68 -23.18 11.42
N THR A 74 -9.83 -21.84 11.50
CA THR A 74 -11.06 -21.15 11.08
C THR A 74 -11.44 -21.53 9.66
N SER A 75 -12.71 -21.87 9.46
CA SER A 75 -13.26 -22.18 8.15
C SER A 75 -13.56 -20.93 7.33
N GLU A 76 -13.67 -21.07 6.02
CA GLU A 76 -14.10 -19.99 5.13
C GLU A 76 -15.48 -19.46 5.50
N ALA A 77 -16.41 -20.34 5.88
CA ALA A 77 -17.77 -19.96 6.28
C ALA A 77 -17.80 -19.10 7.56
N GLU A 78 -16.98 -19.44 8.56
CA GLU A 78 -16.87 -18.66 9.80
C GLU A 78 -16.30 -17.27 9.53
N LEU A 79 -15.28 -17.17 8.66
CA LEU A 79 -14.70 -15.88 8.29
C LEU A 79 -15.70 -15.04 7.47
N LEU A 80 -16.44 -15.63 6.54
CA LEU A 80 -17.51 -14.95 5.79
C LEU A 80 -18.60 -14.44 6.73
N ALA A 81 -19.00 -15.21 7.73
CA ALA A 81 -19.98 -14.79 8.73
C ALA A 81 -19.46 -13.60 9.58
N LEU A 82 -18.17 -13.58 9.92
CA LEU A 82 -17.55 -12.43 10.58
C LEU A 82 -17.58 -11.19 9.67
N ILE A 83 -17.19 -11.32 8.40
CA ILE A 83 -17.20 -10.20 7.44
C ILE A 83 -18.62 -9.65 7.29
N ALA A 84 -19.64 -10.51 7.19
CA ALA A 84 -21.02 -10.05 7.10
C ALA A 84 -21.45 -9.21 8.32
N ARG A 85 -21.06 -9.61 9.54
CA ARG A 85 -21.30 -8.81 10.76
C ARG A 85 -20.58 -7.47 10.73
N LEU A 86 -19.31 -7.47 10.34
CA LEU A 86 -18.51 -6.23 10.24
C LEU A 86 -19.05 -5.27 9.15
N ASN A 87 -19.57 -5.82 8.05
CA ASN A 87 -20.24 -5.03 7.02
C ASN A 87 -21.49 -4.33 7.56
N ALA A 88 -22.27 -5.01 8.42
CA ALA A 88 -23.49 -4.48 9.02
C ALA A 88 -23.24 -3.53 10.22
N ASP A 89 -22.05 -3.54 10.79
CA ASP A 89 -21.71 -2.74 11.97
C ASP A 89 -21.42 -1.28 11.57
N GLU A 90 -22.24 -0.35 12.04
CA GLU A 90 -22.11 1.09 11.76
C GLU A 90 -20.88 1.74 12.43
N GLU A 91 -20.32 1.13 13.46
CA GLU A 91 -19.09 1.62 14.10
C GLU A 91 -17.84 1.25 13.30
N VAL A 92 -17.94 0.27 12.38
CA VAL A 92 -16.86 -0.18 11.51
C VAL A 92 -16.92 0.56 10.19
N SER A 93 -16.07 1.54 10.01
CA SER A 93 -15.92 2.31 8.77
C SER A 93 -15.02 1.61 7.74
N GLY A 94 -14.12 0.75 8.20
CA GLY A 94 -13.19 0.01 7.35
C GLY A 94 -12.93 -1.41 7.82
N ILE A 95 -12.71 -2.32 6.88
CA ILE A 95 -12.38 -3.71 7.16
C ILE A 95 -11.07 -4.02 6.44
N LEU A 96 -10.13 -4.61 7.19
CA LEU A 96 -8.88 -5.12 6.68
C LEU A 96 -8.74 -6.58 7.06
N VAL A 97 -8.55 -7.45 6.07
CA VAL A 97 -8.22 -8.86 6.30
C VAL A 97 -6.75 -9.08 5.96
N GLN A 98 -5.95 -9.39 6.99
CA GLN A 98 -4.51 -9.55 6.82
C GLN A 98 -4.19 -10.79 5.97
N LEU A 99 -3.52 -10.56 4.85
CA LEU A 99 -3.00 -11.63 3.98
C LEU A 99 -1.57 -12.03 4.40
N PRO A 100 -1.16 -13.29 4.15
CA PRO A 100 -1.93 -14.37 3.50
C PRO A 100 -2.91 -15.05 4.46
N LEU A 101 -3.97 -15.64 3.90
CA LEU A 101 -4.90 -16.48 4.63
C LEU A 101 -4.46 -17.97 4.63
N PRO A 102 -4.90 -18.79 5.61
CA PRO A 102 -4.71 -20.23 5.59
C PRO A 102 -5.28 -20.87 4.32
N LYS A 103 -4.68 -21.99 3.89
CA LYS A 103 -4.96 -22.63 2.58
C LYS A 103 -6.42 -23.06 2.36
N GLN A 104 -7.17 -23.31 3.43
CA GLN A 104 -8.58 -23.70 3.38
C GLN A 104 -9.53 -22.53 3.09
N ILE A 105 -9.02 -21.29 3.02
CA ILE A 105 -9.81 -20.08 2.80
C ILE A 105 -9.40 -19.43 1.47
N ASP A 106 -10.35 -19.21 0.59
CA ASP A 106 -10.14 -18.49 -0.65
C ASP A 106 -10.10 -16.98 -0.38
N ALA A 107 -8.92 -16.39 -0.46
CA ALA A 107 -8.71 -14.97 -0.22
C ALA A 107 -9.53 -14.08 -1.17
N GLN A 108 -9.78 -14.50 -2.42
CA GLN A 108 -10.56 -13.70 -3.37
C GLN A 108 -12.04 -13.64 -2.97
N LYS A 109 -12.60 -14.75 -2.48
CA LYS A 109 -13.97 -14.78 -1.95
C LYS A 109 -14.12 -13.88 -0.73
N ILE A 110 -13.14 -13.92 0.19
CA ILE A 110 -13.14 -13.06 1.39
C ILE A 110 -13.08 -11.59 1.01
N ILE A 111 -12.16 -11.20 0.12
CA ILE A 111 -12.05 -9.82 -0.37
C ILE A 111 -13.36 -9.38 -1.02
N ALA A 112 -13.95 -10.21 -1.87
CA ALA A 112 -15.21 -9.91 -2.57
C ALA A 112 -16.45 -9.87 -1.64
N ALA A 113 -16.36 -10.42 -0.43
CA ALA A 113 -17.43 -10.35 0.58
C ALA A 113 -17.40 -9.07 1.44
N ILE A 114 -16.29 -8.32 1.43
CA ILE A 114 -16.20 -7.03 2.10
C ILE A 114 -17.08 -6.01 1.35
N ASP A 115 -17.82 -5.16 2.07
CA ASP A 115 -18.49 -4.02 1.43
C ASP A 115 -17.44 -3.12 0.74
N PRO A 116 -17.55 -2.83 -0.56
CA PRO A 116 -16.62 -1.93 -1.27
C PRO A 116 -16.42 -0.59 -0.58
N ALA A 117 -17.43 -0.07 0.13
CA ALA A 117 -17.33 1.17 0.89
C ALA A 117 -16.52 1.03 2.19
N LYS A 118 -16.25 -0.20 2.64
CA LYS A 118 -15.45 -0.53 3.83
C LYS A 118 -14.12 -1.21 3.50
N ASP A 119 -13.84 -1.48 2.21
CA ASP A 119 -12.58 -2.08 1.73
C ASP A 119 -11.43 -1.06 1.80
N VAL A 120 -10.88 -0.85 2.99
CA VAL A 120 -9.83 0.16 3.20
C VAL A 120 -8.45 -0.25 2.70
N ASP A 121 -8.23 -1.54 2.38
CA ASP A 121 -7.04 -2.00 1.65
C ASP A 121 -7.15 -1.72 0.14
N GLY A 122 -8.37 -1.49 -0.39
CA GLY A 122 -8.63 -1.19 -1.80
C GLY A 122 -8.48 -2.39 -2.73
N PHE A 123 -8.68 -3.62 -2.25
CA PHE A 123 -8.47 -4.85 -3.04
C PHE A 123 -9.76 -5.40 -3.66
N HIS A 124 -10.92 -4.87 -3.26
CA HIS A 124 -12.21 -5.33 -3.76
C HIS A 124 -12.33 -5.10 -5.28
N PRO A 125 -12.86 -6.08 -6.07
CA PRO A 125 -12.97 -5.95 -7.52
C PRO A 125 -13.74 -4.70 -7.98
N VAL A 126 -14.76 -4.26 -7.23
CA VAL A 126 -15.49 -3.01 -7.53
C VAL A 126 -14.57 -1.79 -7.41
N ASN A 127 -13.76 -1.69 -6.35
CA ASN A 127 -12.80 -0.60 -6.17
C ASN A 127 -11.70 -0.62 -7.23
N ALA A 128 -11.19 -1.82 -7.58
CA ALA A 128 -10.24 -1.99 -8.66
C ALA A 128 -10.83 -1.56 -10.02
N GLY A 129 -12.08 -1.91 -10.31
CA GLY A 129 -12.79 -1.49 -11.52
C GLY A 129 -13.03 0.02 -11.57
N ARG A 130 -13.43 0.62 -10.44
CA ARG A 130 -13.60 2.08 -10.32
C ARG A 130 -12.29 2.82 -10.56
N LEU A 131 -11.19 2.36 -9.93
CA LEU A 131 -9.85 2.92 -10.14
C LEU A 131 -9.46 2.88 -11.62
N ALA A 132 -9.63 1.73 -12.28
CA ALA A 132 -9.32 1.56 -13.68
C ALA A 132 -10.18 2.44 -14.62
N SER A 133 -11.38 2.82 -14.19
CA SER A 133 -12.32 3.68 -14.91
C SER A 133 -12.21 5.16 -14.55
N GLY A 134 -11.26 5.55 -13.70
CA GLY A 134 -11.10 6.93 -13.22
C GLY A 134 -12.22 7.40 -12.29
N LEU A 135 -12.97 6.50 -11.69
CA LEU A 135 -14.05 6.80 -10.76
C LEU A 135 -13.56 6.86 -9.31
N PRO A 136 -14.22 7.62 -8.42
CA PRO A 136 -13.88 7.65 -7.01
C PRO A 136 -13.93 6.25 -6.37
N ALA A 137 -12.83 5.83 -5.72
CA ALA A 137 -12.69 4.54 -5.08
C ALA A 137 -11.78 4.62 -3.85
N LEU A 138 -11.90 3.67 -2.95
CA LEU A 138 -10.83 3.34 -2.02
C LEU A 138 -9.75 2.60 -2.82
N VAL A 139 -8.53 3.13 -2.80
CA VAL A 139 -7.43 2.60 -3.63
C VAL A 139 -6.40 1.86 -2.78
N PRO A 140 -5.68 0.88 -3.32
CA PRO A 140 -4.70 0.13 -2.54
C PRO A 140 -3.67 1.02 -1.86
N CYS A 141 -3.42 0.75 -0.56
CA CYS A 141 -2.61 1.60 0.30
C CYS A 141 -1.16 1.72 -0.17
N THR A 142 -0.51 0.60 -0.52
CA THR A 142 0.88 0.60 -0.99
C THR A 142 1.04 1.35 -2.31
N PRO A 143 0.23 1.12 -3.34
CA PRO A 143 0.20 1.92 -4.57
C PRO A 143 0.00 3.42 -4.35
N MET A 144 -0.94 3.81 -3.47
CA MET A 144 -1.13 5.21 -3.10
C MET A 144 0.14 5.80 -2.50
N GLY A 145 0.79 5.06 -1.59
CA GLY A 145 2.06 5.45 -0.98
C GLY A 145 3.17 5.65 -2.02
N CYS A 146 3.26 4.79 -3.03
CA CYS A 146 4.24 4.92 -4.12
C CYS A 146 4.08 6.24 -4.87
N VAL A 147 2.84 6.60 -5.24
CA VAL A 147 2.56 7.85 -5.95
C VAL A 147 2.85 9.07 -5.08
N ILE A 148 2.46 9.04 -3.79
CA ILE A 148 2.79 10.14 -2.85
C ILE A 148 4.31 10.33 -2.76
N LEU A 149 5.09 9.24 -2.64
CA LEU A 149 6.55 9.31 -2.58
C LEU A 149 7.15 9.87 -3.88
N ALA A 150 6.69 9.43 -5.05
CA ALA A 150 7.14 9.95 -6.33
C ALA A 150 6.87 11.46 -6.45
N LYS A 151 5.72 11.94 -5.98
CA LYS A 151 5.34 13.36 -5.97
C LYS A 151 6.15 14.23 -4.99
N THR A 152 6.94 13.65 -4.11
CA THR A 152 7.91 14.43 -3.29
C THR A 152 9.18 14.80 -4.08
N ILE A 153 9.41 14.16 -5.21
CA ILE A 153 10.55 14.41 -6.11
C ILE A 153 10.12 15.23 -7.31
N HIS A 154 8.94 14.93 -7.85
CA HIS A 154 8.39 15.57 -9.05
C HIS A 154 7.20 16.43 -8.67
N GLU A 155 7.19 17.69 -9.05
CA GLU A 155 6.04 18.59 -8.87
C GLU A 155 4.81 18.07 -9.62
N THR A 156 5.02 17.47 -10.79
CA THR A 156 4.02 16.78 -11.57
C THR A 156 4.59 15.48 -12.16
N LEU A 157 3.74 14.46 -12.31
CA LEU A 157 4.09 13.22 -13.02
C LEU A 157 3.64 13.25 -14.49
N ALA A 158 2.95 14.33 -14.91
CA ALA A 158 2.43 14.46 -16.26
C ALA A 158 3.56 14.42 -17.30
N GLY A 159 3.41 13.55 -18.29
CA GLY A 159 4.37 13.37 -19.39
C GLY A 159 5.60 12.54 -19.05
N LEU A 160 5.81 12.14 -17.79
CA LEU A 160 6.92 11.26 -17.41
C LEU A 160 6.67 9.82 -17.89
N GLU A 161 7.74 9.14 -18.29
CA GLU A 161 7.71 7.71 -18.54
C GLU A 161 7.81 6.96 -17.22
N ALA A 162 6.76 6.23 -16.85
CA ALA A 162 6.71 5.39 -15.66
C ALA A 162 6.76 3.91 -16.06
N VAL A 163 7.70 3.17 -15.52
CA VAL A 163 7.78 1.71 -15.71
C VAL A 163 7.50 1.02 -14.39
N VAL A 164 6.49 0.14 -14.40
CA VAL A 164 6.12 -0.68 -13.26
C VAL A 164 6.58 -2.10 -13.50
N VAL A 165 7.54 -2.57 -12.70
CA VAL A 165 8.06 -3.94 -12.77
C VAL A 165 7.29 -4.81 -11.78
N GLY A 166 6.32 -5.57 -12.32
CA GLY A 166 5.38 -6.38 -11.57
C GLY A 166 3.93 -6.05 -11.95
N ARG A 167 3.05 -7.07 -11.85
CA ARG A 167 1.64 -6.95 -12.25
C ARG A 167 0.66 -7.62 -11.28
N SER A 168 1.01 -7.61 -9.99
CA SER A 168 0.10 -8.11 -8.96
C SER A 168 -1.17 -7.28 -8.89
N ASN A 169 -2.29 -7.90 -8.48
CA ASN A 169 -3.56 -7.20 -8.32
C ASN A 169 -3.53 -6.20 -7.15
N ILE A 170 -2.62 -6.40 -6.19
CA ILE A 170 -2.56 -5.59 -4.96
C ILE A 170 -1.54 -4.45 -5.03
N VAL A 171 -0.57 -4.50 -5.97
CA VAL A 171 0.47 -3.45 -6.12
C VAL A 171 0.66 -3.03 -7.57
N GLY A 172 1.17 -3.92 -8.44
CA GLY A 172 1.65 -3.55 -9.78
C GLY A 172 0.57 -2.92 -10.66
N LYS A 173 -0.60 -3.57 -10.79
CA LYS A 173 -1.71 -3.03 -11.58
C LYS A 173 -2.25 -1.73 -10.98
N PRO A 174 -2.58 -1.65 -9.67
CA PRO A 174 -3.12 -0.41 -9.12
C PRO A 174 -2.13 0.76 -9.14
N VAL A 175 -0.83 0.55 -8.90
CA VAL A 175 0.13 1.67 -9.01
C VAL A 175 0.21 2.20 -10.44
N ALA A 176 0.13 1.32 -11.44
CA ALA A 176 0.09 1.74 -12.85
C ALA A 176 -1.14 2.59 -13.16
N GLN A 177 -2.32 2.22 -12.64
CA GLN A 177 -3.54 3.01 -12.80
C GLN A 177 -3.45 4.37 -12.11
N LEU A 178 -2.86 4.43 -10.92
CA LEU A 178 -2.66 5.70 -10.20
C LEU A 178 -1.66 6.61 -10.91
N LEU A 179 -0.57 6.07 -11.47
CA LEU A 179 0.39 6.85 -12.27
C LEU A 179 -0.25 7.36 -13.56
N LEU A 180 -1.09 6.54 -14.22
CA LEU A 180 -1.87 6.97 -15.39
C LEU A 180 -2.85 8.10 -15.04
N ALA A 181 -3.51 8.04 -13.88
CA ALA A 181 -4.38 9.09 -13.39
C ALA A 181 -3.65 10.42 -13.11
N GLU A 182 -2.34 10.36 -12.82
CA GLU A 182 -1.45 11.52 -12.71
C GLU A 182 -0.85 11.96 -14.08
N ASN A 183 -1.40 11.47 -15.20
CA ASN A 183 -1.00 11.76 -16.57
C ASN A 183 0.42 11.29 -16.95
N ALA A 184 0.96 10.29 -16.27
CA ALA A 184 2.20 9.63 -16.71
C ALA A 184 1.93 8.67 -17.88
N THR A 185 2.93 8.46 -18.74
CA THR A 185 2.95 7.39 -19.73
C THR A 185 3.42 6.11 -19.04
N VAL A 186 2.56 5.08 -18.95
CA VAL A 186 2.83 3.92 -18.11
C VAL A 186 3.09 2.65 -18.89
N THR A 187 4.20 1.98 -18.60
CA THR A 187 4.51 0.64 -19.09
C THR A 187 4.50 -0.35 -17.92
N ILE A 188 3.67 -1.40 -18.00
CA ILE A 188 3.67 -2.51 -17.04
C ILE A 188 4.51 -3.65 -17.60
N THR A 189 5.46 -4.14 -16.81
CA THR A 189 6.34 -5.26 -17.17
C THR A 189 6.14 -6.46 -16.26
N HIS A 190 6.59 -7.62 -16.69
CA HIS A 190 6.42 -8.88 -15.97
C HIS A 190 7.46 -9.92 -16.41
N SER A 191 7.42 -11.11 -15.83
CA SER A 191 8.37 -12.21 -16.09
C SER A 191 8.43 -12.71 -17.55
N ARG A 192 7.49 -12.30 -18.40
CA ARG A 192 7.49 -12.62 -19.85
C ARG A 192 7.78 -11.40 -20.73
N THR A 193 8.20 -10.29 -20.14
CA THR A 193 8.63 -9.10 -20.91
C THR A 193 9.98 -9.40 -21.53
N ASN A 194 10.09 -9.21 -22.85
CA ASN A 194 11.35 -9.32 -23.56
C ASN A 194 12.23 -8.13 -23.21
N ASP A 195 13.52 -8.37 -23.03
CA ASP A 195 14.54 -7.35 -22.71
C ASP A 195 14.09 -6.37 -21.64
N LEU A 196 13.71 -6.93 -20.48
CA LEU A 196 13.23 -6.16 -19.33
C LEU A 196 14.20 -5.03 -18.93
N PRO A 197 15.53 -5.22 -18.91
CA PRO A 197 16.48 -4.14 -18.64
C PRO A 197 16.32 -2.94 -19.56
N SER A 198 16.14 -3.16 -20.87
CA SER A 198 15.97 -2.08 -21.84
C SER A 198 14.67 -1.29 -21.61
N VAL A 199 13.60 -1.98 -21.21
CA VAL A 199 12.34 -1.30 -20.86
C VAL A 199 12.52 -0.46 -19.59
N CYS A 200 13.21 -0.98 -18.57
CA CYS A 200 13.46 -0.25 -17.32
C CYS A 200 14.29 1.02 -17.54
N ARG A 201 15.30 0.98 -18.44
CA ARG A 201 16.14 2.14 -18.77
C ARG A 201 15.40 3.32 -19.39
N ARG A 202 14.15 3.18 -19.78
CA ARG A 202 13.34 4.30 -20.31
C ARG A 202 12.69 5.12 -19.20
N ALA A 203 12.58 4.55 -17.98
CA ALA A 203 11.78 5.10 -16.91
C ALA A 203 12.35 6.39 -16.32
N ASP A 204 11.55 7.45 -16.27
CA ASP A 204 11.77 8.60 -15.39
C ASP A 204 11.37 8.22 -13.95
N VAL A 205 10.32 7.40 -13.82
CA VAL A 205 9.86 6.80 -12.54
C VAL A 205 9.82 5.29 -12.70
N LEU A 206 10.68 4.59 -11.96
CA LEU A 206 10.76 3.13 -11.94
C LEU A 206 10.15 2.59 -10.63
N VAL A 207 9.07 1.83 -10.74
CA VAL A 207 8.44 1.16 -9.58
C VAL A 207 8.81 -0.31 -9.59
N ALA A 208 9.59 -0.75 -8.59
CA ALA A 208 9.99 -2.14 -8.41
C ALA A 208 8.98 -2.85 -7.48
N ALA A 209 8.20 -3.80 -8.01
CA ALA A 209 7.14 -4.51 -7.28
C ALA A 209 7.04 -6.00 -7.71
N ILE A 210 8.19 -6.70 -7.64
CA ILE A 210 8.37 -8.06 -8.15
C ILE A 210 8.35 -9.09 -7.03
N GLY A 211 8.83 -8.72 -5.83
CA GLY A 211 9.09 -9.61 -4.71
C GLY A 211 10.30 -10.52 -4.95
N ARG A 212 11.33 -10.01 -5.62
CA ARG A 212 12.59 -10.71 -5.86
C ARG A 212 13.76 -9.83 -5.37
N PRO A 213 14.58 -10.33 -4.44
CA PRO A 213 15.64 -9.54 -3.83
C PRO A 213 16.65 -9.07 -4.87
N GLU A 214 16.92 -7.77 -4.88
CA GLU A 214 18.01 -7.11 -5.62
C GLU A 214 18.05 -7.46 -7.13
N MET A 215 16.88 -7.76 -7.72
CA MET A 215 16.78 -8.17 -9.12
C MET A 215 17.05 -7.02 -10.09
N ILE A 216 16.61 -5.81 -9.76
CA ILE A 216 16.83 -4.62 -10.59
C ILE A 216 18.23 -4.07 -10.28
N ARG A 217 19.11 -4.20 -11.25
CA ARG A 217 20.52 -3.76 -11.16
C ARG A 217 20.66 -2.29 -11.57
N GLY A 218 21.79 -1.68 -11.21
CA GLY A 218 22.07 -0.28 -11.54
C GLY A 218 22.04 0.01 -13.04
N ASP A 219 22.50 -0.93 -13.86
CA ASP A 219 22.51 -0.83 -15.34
C ASP A 219 21.11 -0.91 -15.99
N TRP A 220 20.05 -1.25 -15.21
CA TRP A 220 18.65 -1.20 -15.65
C TRP A 220 18.02 0.17 -15.40
N ILE A 221 18.67 1.04 -14.63
CA ILE A 221 18.11 2.31 -14.19
C ILE A 221 18.59 3.43 -15.12
N LYS A 222 17.66 4.24 -15.62
CA LYS A 222 17.99 5.46 -16.35
C LYS A 222 18.74 6.41 -15.42
N PRO A 223 19.88 6.99 -15.82
CA PRO A 223 20.57 8.01 -15.04
C PRO A 223 19.63 9.15 -14.65
N GLY A 224 19.55 9.44 -13.35
CA GLY A 224 18.68 10.48 -12.82
C GLY A 224 17.23 10.06 -12.56
N ALA A 225 16.83 8.81 -12.85
CA ALA A 225 15.48 8.31 -12.58
C ALA A 225 15.11 8.30 -11.08
N THR A 226 13.82 8.38 -10.79
CA THR A 226 13.27 8.14 -9.47
C THR A 226 12.90 6.68 -9.33
N VAL A 227 13.47 5.99 -8.31
CA VAL A 227 13.24 4.57 -8.05
C VAL A 227 12.37 4.43 -6.80
N ILE A 228 11.18 3.84 -6.96
CA ILE A 228 10.26 3.50 -5.88
C ILE A 228 10.30 1.98 -5.68
N ASP A 229 11.02 1.55 -4.66
CA ASP A 229 11.19 0.12 -4.37
C ASP A 229 10.15 -0.34 -3.33
N VAL A 230 9.24 -1.20 -3.77
CA VAL A 230 8.17 -1.79 -2.95
C VAL A 230 8.61 -3.11 -2.31
N GLY A 231 9.71 -3.69 -2.78
CA GLY A 231 10.22 -4.98 -2.34
C GLY A 231 10.46 -5.03 -0.83
N ILE A 232 10.05 -6.12 -0.20
CA ILE A 232 10.40 -6.46 1.20
C ILE A 232 10.82 -7.92 1.21
N ASN A 233 12.10 -8.14 0.95
CA ASN A 233 12.66 -9.48 0.83
C ASN A 233 13.56 -9.79 2.04
N ARG A 234 13.36 -10.94 2.69
CA ARG A 234 14.24 -11.43 3.73
C ARG A 234 15.33 -12.28 3.10
N VAL A 235 16.57 -11.86 3.24
CA VAL A 235 17.74 -12.61 2.75
C VAL A 235 18.65 -12.99 3.92
N PRO A 236 19.40 -14.09 3.82
CA PRO A 236 20.39 -14.46 4.83
C PRO A 236 21.41 -13.34 5.05
N ALA A 237 21.87 -13.20 6.29
CA ALA A 237 22.96 -12.31 6.70
C ALA A 237 23.92 -13.07 7.62
N ASP A 238 25.08 -12.48 7.87
CA ASP A 238 26.11 -13.10 8.71
C ASP A 238 25.59 -13.47 10.10
N GLY A 239 26.12 -14.57 10.64
CA GLY A 239 25.77 -15.06 11.97
C GLY A 239 24.36 -15.67 12.07
N GLY A 240 23.81 -16.22 10.99
CA GLY A 240 22.48 -16.85 10.98
C GLY A 240 21.32 -15.86 11.10
N LYS A 241 21.58 -14.57 10.97
CA LYS A 241 20.58 -13.49 10.95
C LYS A 241 19.96 -13.35 9.56
N THR A 242 18.92 -12.54 9.46
CA THR A 242 18.35 -12.11 8.18
C THR A 242 18.39 -10.59 8.07
N ARG A 243 18.59 -10.08 6.86
CA ARG A 243 18.40 -8.66 6.53
C ARG A 243 17.24 -8.48 5.57
N ILE A 244 16.64 -7.30 5.58
CA ILE A 244 15.58 -6.92 4.64
C ILE A 244 16.23 -6.12 3.52
N VAL A 245 15.92 -6.50 2.27
CA VAL A 245 16.34 -5.81 1.05
C VAL A 245 15.15 -5.56 0.14
N GLY A 246 15.31 -4.62 -0.77
CA GLY A 246 14.33 -4.31 -1.82
C GLY A 246 14.38 -5.26 -3.01
N ASP A 247 13.63 -4.92 -4.03
CA ASP A 247 13.66 -5.54 -5.35
C ASP A 247 14.77 -4.94 -6.23
N ALA A 248 15.23 -3.73 -5.92
CA ALA A 248 16.39 -3.11 -6.55
C ALA A 248 17.67 -3.34 -5.72
N ASP A 249 18.79 -3.53 -6.40
CA ASP A 249 20.10 -3.45 -5.75
C ASP A 249 20.35 -2.00 -5.33
N TYR A 250 20.16 -1.75 -4.03
CA TYR A 250 20.22 -0.40 -3.48
C TYR A 250 21.59 0.25 -3.69
N THR A 251 22.67 -0.53 -3.56
CA THR A 251 24.04 -0.02 -3.69
C THR A 251 24.33 0.44 -5.11
N GLU A 252 23.94 -0.36 -6.10
CA GLU A 252 24.11 0.00 -7.50
C GLU A 252 23.16 1.13 -7.91
N ALA A 253 21.89 1.07 -7.46
CA ALA A 253 20.89 2.09 -7.76
C ALA A 253 21.31 3.48 -7.23
N MET A 254 21.93 3.55 -6.06
CA MET A 254 22.47 4.79 -5.49
C MET A 254 23.57 5.45 -6.33
N GLN A 255 24.18 4.74 -7.27
CA GLN A 255 25.19 5.33 -8.16
C GLN A 255 24.58 5.96 -9.41
N VAL A 256 23.32 5.63 -9.75
CA VAL A 256 22.69 5.95 -11.04
C VAL A 256 21.42 6.77 -10.91
N ALA A 257 20.58 6.43 -9.93
CA ALA A 257 19.29 7.09 -9.71
C ALA A 257 19.45 8.55 -9.29
N GLY A 258 18.49 9.40 -9.65
CA GLY A 258 18.37 10.76 -9.11
C GLY A 258 17.74 10.75 -7.71
N ALA A 259 16.81 9.82 -7.47
CA ALA A 259 16.19 9.62 -6.17
C ALA A 259 15.79 8.14 -5.97
N ILE A 260 15.80 7.65 -4.72
CA ILE A 260 15.44 6.26 -4.41
C ILE A 260 14.82 6.14 -3.02
N THR A 261 13.84 5.24 -2.87
CA THR A 261 13.33 4.82 -1.57
C THR A 261 14.24 3.77 -0.93
N PRO A 262 14.63 3.89 0.35
CA PRO A 262 15.37 2.83 1.04
C PRO A 262 14.46 1.66 1.42
N VAL A 263 15.03 0.47 1.54
CA VAL A 263 14.35 -0.71 2.09
C VAL A 263 15.21 -1.29 3.23
N PRO A 264 14.70 -1.27 4.49
CA PRO A 264 13.41 -0.75 4.95
C PRO A 264 13.38 0.77 5.09
N GLY A 265 12.18 1.35 5.15
CA GLY A 265 12.00 2.76 5.49
C GLY A 265 11.46 3.65 4.36
N GLY A 266 11.30 3.11 3.15
CA GLY A 266 10.67 3.78 2.02
C GLY A 266 9.15 3.55 1.98
N VAL A 267 8.69 2.64 1.11
CA VAL A 267 7.26 2.41 0.84
C VAL A 267 6.49 1.81 2.03
N GLY A 268 7.10 0.90 2.80
CA GLY A 268 6.42 0.20 3.90
C GLY A 268 5.71 1.11 4.91
N PRO A 269 6.34 2.15 5.46
CA PRO A 269 5.69 3.10 6.37
C PRO A 269 4.47 3.81 5.75
N MET A 270 4.49 4.08 4.45
CA MET A 270 3.39 4.73 3.74
C MET A 270 2.13 3.87 3.70
N THR A 271 2.27 2.53 3.65
CA THR A 271 1.11 1.63 3.63
C THR A 271 0.21 1.84 4.84
N ILE A 272 0.78 2.01 6.03
CA ILE A 272 0.01 2.27 7.25
C ILE A 272 -0.63 3.67 7.21
N ALA A 273 0.11 4.70 6.79
CA ALA A 273 -0.42 6.05 6.70
C ALA A 273 -1.59 6.14 5.69
N CYS A 274 -1.48 5.47 4.55
CA CYS A 274 -2.53 5.40 3.54
C CYS A 274 -3.75 4.57 4.03
N LEU A 275 -3.54 3.53 4.86
CA LEU A 275 -4.64 2.80 5.48
C LEU A 275 -5.48 3.70 6.40
N LEU A 276 -4.83 4.51 7.23
CA LEU A 276 -5.53 5.48 8.08
C LEU A 276 -6.29 6.51 7.23
N LEU A 277 -5.68 7.00 6.15
CA LEU A 277 -6.34 7.92 5.23
C LEU A 277 -7.56 7.28 4.55
N ASN A 278 -7.46 6.04 4.07
CA ASN A 278 -8.60 5.32 3.50
C ASN A 278 -9.72 5.11 4.53
N THR A 279 -9.37 4.75 5.77
CA THR A 279 -10.36 4.59 6.86
C THR A 279 -11.11 5.89 7.14
N LEU A 280 -10.40 7.03 7.20
CA LEU A 280 -11.00 8.34 7.35
C LEU A 280 -11.90 8.71 6.18
N ARG A 281 -11.47 8.44 4.93
CA ARG A 281 -12.26 8.67 3.71
C ARG A 281 -13.53 7.80 3.69
N ALA A 282 -13.41 6.53 4.06
CA ALA A 282 -14.54 5.60 4.16
C ALA A 282 -15.56 6.09 5.19
N ALA A 283 -15.11 6.49 6.38
CA ALA A 283 -15.99 7.05 7.41
C ALA A 283 -16.74 8.30 6.94
N CYS A 284 -16.05 9.22 6.29
CA CYS A 284 -16.68 10.42 5.74
C CYS A 284 -17.72 10.07 4.65
N ALA A 285 -17.35 9.21 3.70
CA ALA A 285 -18.23 8.82 2.60
C ALA A 285 -19.51 8.12 3.08
N GLN A 286 -19.40 7.20 4.05
CA GLN A 286 -20.54 6.47 4.62
C GLN A 286 -21.52 7.39 5.38
N LYS A 287 -21.05 8.52 5.87
CA LYS A 287 -21.87 9.53 6.58
C LYS A 287 -22.24 10.72 5.67
N GLY A 288 -21.96 10.67 4.37
CA GLY A 288 -22.27 11.73 3.41
C GLY A 288 -21.44 13.01 3.56
N PHE A 289 -20.26 12.93 4.19
CA PHE A 289 -19.38 14.07 4.33
C PHE A 289 -18.35 14.16 3.19
N PRO A 290 -17.90 15.37 2.83
CA PRO A 290 -16.85 15.52 1.84
C PRO A 290 -15.55 14.84 2.31
N ALA A 291 -14.75 14.36 1.35
CA ALA A 291 -13.45 13.80 1.64
C ALA A 291 -12.57 14.81 2.40
N PRO A 292 -11.87 14.39 3.46
CA PRO A 292 -11.02 15.29 4.23
C PRO A 292 -9.86 15.79 3.38
N LYS A 293 -9.53 17.08 3.53
CA LYS A 293 -8.30 17.65 3.00
C LYS A 293 -7.15 17.23 3.92
N VAL A 294 -6.23 16.43 3.44
CA VAL A 294 -5.07 15.89 4.17
C VAL A 294 -3.80 16.15 3.39
#